data_0d23eaecc220a7e91e2e20c9c07950ff
#
_entry.id   0d23eaecc220a7e91e2e20c9c07950ff
#
_cell.length_a   1.000
_cell.length_b   1.000
_cell.length_c   1.000
_cell.angle_alpha   90.00
_cell.angle_beta   90.00
_cell.angle_gamma   90.00
#
_symmetry.space_group_name_H-M   'P 1'
#
loop_
_entity.id
_entity.type
_entity.pdbx_description
1 polymer ?
#
loop_
_entity_poly.entity_id
_entity_poly.type
_entity_poly.pdbx_seq_one_letter_code
_entity_poly.pdbx_strand_id
1 'polypeptide(L)'
;MPNQEPMIKVQDVRFRYDPEQPKYAVDGVSLDIRRGEFVAVLGANGCGKSTLAKHFNAILLPEAGTVLVEGMDTRNEDHLYDVRQKVGMVFQNPDNQIVATIVEEDVAFAPENLGVPPEEIRTRIDEAMKLAGIYEKRDAAPYKLSGGQKQRVAIAGVIAMRPDCLVLDESTAMLDPHGRAQVMKTIRQLRAAGITIVSITHYMEEAAQADRVLVMSRGRIVMEGTPEQVFSQTEKLHSYHLDVPQAAELRDELVKAGIPMPENVITPEACAEELFKLLK
;
A
#
# COMPACT_ATOMS: atom_id res chain seq x y z
N MET A 1 6.73 -12.76 -22.59
CA MET A 1 7.69 -12.72 -21.49
C MET A 1 7.50 -14.02 -20.72
N PRO A 2 8.55 -14.73 -20.28
CA PRO A 2 8.38 -15.98 -19.53
C PRO A 2 7.60 -15.66 -18.25
N ASN A 3 6.76 -16.60 -17.85
CA ASN A 3 5.89 -16.60 -16.68
C ASN A 3 6.77 -16.44 -15.42
N GLN A 4 7.05 -15.20 -15.00
CA GLN A 4 7.70 -14.95 -13.71
C GLN A 4 6.67 -15.25 -12.63
N GLU A 5 7.04 -16.07 -11.67
CA GLU A 5 6.21 -16.31 -10.48
C GLU A 5 5.84 -14.96 -9.83
N PRO A 6 4.59 -14.79 -9.40
CA PRO A 6 4.17 -13.57 -8.74
C PRO A 6 4.93 -13.39 -7.42
N MET A 7 5.15 -12.13 -7.02
CA MET A 7 5.72 -11.80 -5.71
C MET A 7 4.87 -12.34 -4.57
N ILE A 8 3.54 -12.17 -4.70
CA ILE A 8 2.56 -12.70 -3.74
C ILE A 8 1.46 -13.39 -4.54
N LYS A 9 1.13 -14.62 -4.17
CA LYS A 9 0.03 -15.40 -4.74
C LYS A 9 -0.95 -15.80 -3.66
N VAL A 10 -2.21 -15.40 -3.82
CA VAL A 10 -3.32 -15.70 -2.92
C VAL A 10 -4.31 -16.59 -3.63
N GLN A 11 -4.71 -17.71 -3.03
CA GLN A 11 -5.61 -18.70 -3.63
C GLN A 11 -6.72 -19.09 -2.65
N ASP A 12 -7.96 -18.73 -2.97
CA ASP A 12 -9.21 -19.01 -2.23
C ASP A 12 -9.09 -18.79 -0.71
N VAL A 13 -8.42 -17.69 -0.32
CA VAL A 13 -8.15 -17.39 1.09
C VAL A 13 -9.43 -17.01 1.80
N ARG A 14 -9.66 -17.69 2.96
CA ARG A 14 -10.71 -17.36 3.91
C ARG A 14 -10.13 -17.18 5.29
N PHE A 15 -10.67 -16.18 6.00
CA PHE A 15 -10.26 -15.88 7.36
C PHE A 15 -11.37 -15.17 8.13
N ARG A 16 -11.53 -15.54 9.40
CA ARG A 16 -12.36 -14.86 10.39
C ARG A 16 -11.61 -14.77 11.71
N TYR A 17 -11.86 -13.69 12.45
CA TYR A 17 -11.23 -13.47 13.75
C TYR A 17 -11.81 -14.34 14.86
N ASP A 18 -13.06 -14.73 14.71
CA ASP A 18 -13.79 -15.55 15.66
C ASP A 18 -14.44 -16.72 14.91
N PRO A 19 -13.97 -17.98 15.17
CA PRO A 19 -14.52 -19.16 14.52
C PRO A 19 -16.02 -19.40 14.77
N GLU A 20 -16.58 -18.85 15.86
CA GLU A 20 -18.00 -19.00 16.19
C GLU A 20 -18.88 -18.04 15.38
N GLN A 21 -18.30 -16.98 14.79
CA GLN A 21 -19.05 -16.06 13.94
C GLN A 21 -19.15 -16.57 12.50
N PRO A 22 -20.32 -16.50 11.86
CA PRO A 22 -20.48 -16.97 10.49
C PRO A 22 -19.84 -16.05 9.44
N LYS A 23 -19.46 -14.80 9.80
CA LYS A 23 -18.96 -13.80 8.87
C LYS A 23 -17.46 -13.89 8.73
N TYR A 24 -17.00 -14.10 7.50
CA TYR A 24 -15.59 -13.99 7.14
C TYR A 24 -15.15 -12.54 6.99
N ALA A 25 -13.95 -12.22 7.48
CA ALA A 25 -13.27 -10.96 7.22
C ALA A 25 -12.60 -10.95 5.83
N VAL A 26 -12.12 -12.12 5.37
CA VAL A 26 -11.69 -12.40 4.00
C VAL A 26 -12.42 -13.68 3.56
N ASP A 27 -13.09 -13.67 2.41
CA ASP A 27 -14.00 -14.73 1.97
C ASP A 27 -13.76 -15.13 0.51
N GLY A 28 -12.89 -16.12 0.31
CA GLY A 28 -12.61 -16.69 -1.00
C GLY A 28 -11.83 -15.74 -1.92
N VAL A 29 -10.85 -15.02 -1.37
CA VAL A 29 -10.03 -14.09 -2.14
C VAL A 29 -8.93 -14.85 -2.89
N SER A 30 -8.83 -14.60 -4.19
CA SER A 30 -7.72 -15.05 -5.04
C SER A 30 -7.17 -13.87 -5.82
N LEU A 31 -5.85 -13.68 -5.77
CA LEU A 31 -5.15 -12.65 -6.53
C LEU A 31 -3.65 -12.97 -6.65
N ASP A 32 -3.02 -12.45 -7.68
CA ASP A 32 -1.57 -12.47 -7.86
C ASP A 32 -1.05 -11.04 -7.87
N ILE A 33 0.03 -10.74 -7.11
CA ILE A 33 0.74 -9.46 -7.13
C ILE A 33 2.09 -9.70 -7.81
N ARG A 34 2.36 -8.95 -8.88
CA ARG A 34 3.59 -9.11 -9.67
C ARG A 34 4.74 -8.35 -9.03
N ARG A 35 5.96 -8.78 -9.32
CA ARG A 35 7.16 -8.04 -8.88
C ARG A 35 7.20 -6.63 -9.50
N GLY A 36 7.53 -5.64 -8.69
CA GLY A 36 7.62 -4.23 -9.09
C GLY A 36 6.27 -3.59 -9.41
N GLU A 37 5.14 -4.31 -9.22
CA GLU A 37 3.80 -3.76 -9.40
C GLU A 37 3.42 -2.86 -8.24
N PHE A 38 2.74 -1.76 -8.54
CA PHE A 38 2.05 -0.95 -7.53
C PHE A 38 0.55 -1.26 -7.57
N VAL A 39 0.06 -1.91 -6.52
CA VAL A 39 -1.35 -2.27 -6.35
C VAL A 39 -1.98 -1.41 -5.27
N ALA A 40 -3.08 -0.73 -5.60
CA ALA A 40 -3.92 -0.04 -4.61
C ALA A 40 -5.12 -0.90 -4.23
N VAL A 41 -5.44 -0.95 -2.93
CA VAL A 41 -6.60 -1.69 -2.39
C VAL A 41 -7.57 -0.69 -1.78
N LEU A 42 -8.74 -0.57 -2.40
CA LEU A 42 -9.85 0.29 -2.00
C LEU A 42 -10.98 -0.53 -1.36
N GLY A 43 -11.83 0.13 -0.59
CA GLY A 43 -13.03 -0.48 0.01
C GLY A 43 -13.46 0.24 1.28
N ALA A 44 -14.72 0.09 1.66
CA ALA A 44 -15.27 0.68 2.89
C ALA A 44 -14.56 0.15 4.15
N ASN A 45 -14.68 0.87 5.26
CA ASN A 45 -14.12 0.44 6.55
C ASN A 45 -14.71 -0.91 6.97
N GLY A 46 -13.85 -1.81 7.48
CA GLY A 46 -14.24 -3.14 7.93
C GLY A 46 -14.58 -4.14 6.80
N CYS A 47 -14.27 -3.83 5.53
CA CYS A 47 -14.51 -4.75 4.41
C CYS A 47 -13.43 -5.84 4.24
N GLY A 48 -12.33 -5.82 5.04
CA GLY A 48 -11.32 -6.86 5.05
C GLY A 48 -9.95 -6.49 4.48
N LYS A 49 -9.70 -5.24 4.03
CA LYS A 49 -8.42 -4.80 3.41
C LYS A 49 -7.20 -5.08 4.27
N SER A 50 -7.18 -4.54 5.49
CA SER A 50 -6.06 -4.72 6.43
C SER A 50 -5.90 -6.18 6.86
N THR A 51 -7.01 -6.94 6.92
CA THR A 51 -6.98 -8.38 7.18
C THR A 51 -6.28 -9.11 6.04
N LEU A 52 -6.64 -8.82 4.79
CA LEU A 52 -5.98 -9.40 3.62
C LEU A 52 -4.49 -9.04 3.59
N ALA A 53 -4.13 -7.77 3.82
CA ALA A 53 -2.74 -7.32 3.84
C ALA A 53 -1.88 -8.04 4.89
N LYS A 54 -2.43 -8.32 6.07
CA LYS A 54 -1.75 -9.05 7.15
C LYS A 54 -1.45 -10.52 6.80
N HIS A 55 -2.10 -11.09 5.80
CA HIS A 55 -1.75 -12.42 5.30
C HIS A 55 -0.50 -12.39 4.41
N PHE A 56 -0.19 -11.26 3.76
CA PHE A 56 0.95 -11.15 2.86
C PHE A 56 2.30 -11.27 3.57
N ASN A 57 2.38 -10.87 4.84
CA ASN A 57 3.60 -10.99 5.66
C ASN A 57 3.46 -11.98 6.82
N ALA A 58 2.49 -12.90 6.74
CA ALA A 58 2.25 -13.93 7.74
C ALA A 58 2.04 -13.39 9.18
N ILE A 59 1.43 -12.19 9.33
CA ILE A 59 0.90 -11.73 10.64
C ILE A 59 -0.39 -12.49 10.94
N LEU A 60 -1.23 -12.74 9.92
CA LEU A 60 -2.37 -13.62 9.99
C LEU A 60 -2.16 -14.79 9.04
N LEU A 61 -2.57 -15.97 9.47
CA LEU A 61 -2.52 -17.17 8.65
C LEU A 61 -3.94 -17.50 8.16
N PRO A 62 -4.11 -17.95 6.91
CA PRO A 62 -5.43 -18.24 6.37
C PRO A 62 -6.05 -19.46 7.05
N GLU A 63 -7.36 -19.40 7.35
CA GLU A 63 -8.16 -20.53 7.82
C GLU A 63 -8.35 -21.58 6.70
N ALA A 64 -8.53 -21.09 5.46
CA ALA A 64 -8.60 -21.90 4.26
C ALA A 64 -7.91 -21.18 3.10
N GLY A 65 -7.51 -21.93 2.08
CA GLY A 65 -6.75 -21.41 0.94
C GLY A 65 -5.25 -21.31 1.25
N THR A 66 -4.50 -20.63 0.39
CA THR A 66 -3.04 -20.48 0.54
C THR A 66 -2.59 -19.08 0.20
N VAL A 67 -1.54 -18.62 0.88
CA VAL A 67 -0.78 -17.42 0.53
C VAL A 67 0.67 -17.81 0.35
N LEU A 68 1.19 -17.55 -0.85
CA LEU A 68 2.59 -17.81 -1.19
C LEU A 68 3.30 -16.49 -1.42
N VAL A 69 4.46 -16.32 -0.82
CA VAL A 69 5.38 -15.21 -1.06
C VAL A 69 6.61 -15.80 -1.74
N GLU A 70 6.84 -15.46 -3.00
CA GLU A 70 7.90 -16.07 -3.80
C GLU A 70 7.92 -17.60 -3.72
N GLY A 71 6.73 -18.23 -3.78
CA GLY A 71 6.57 -19.67 -3.66
C GLY A 71 6.60 -20.23 -2.23
N MET A 72 6.97 -19.44 -1.23
CA MET A 72 6.99 -19.83 0.19
C MET A 72 5.58 -19.75 0.79
N ASP A 73 5.03 -20.86 1.29
CA ASP A 73 3.74 -20.87 1.99
C ASP A 73 3.88 -20.17 3.36
N THR A 74 3.04 -19.17 3.58
CA THR A 74 3.02 -18.38 4.84
C THR A 74 2.64 -19.19 6.07
N ARG A 75 2.06 -20.39 5.93
CA ARG A 75 1.75 -21.29 7.03
C ARG A 75 2.93 -22.17 7.46
N ASN A 76 3.97 -22.25 6.64
CA ASN A 76 5.18 -22.99 7.00
C ASN A 76 6.03 -22.14 7.95
N GLU A 77 6.18 -22.60 9.19
CA GLU A 77 6.95 -21.91 10.24
C GLU A 77 8.41 -21.68 9.84
N ASP A 78 9.01 -22.59 9.08
CA ASP A 78 10.40 -22.46 8.58
C ASP A 78 10.57 -21.27 7.63
N HIS A 79 9.50 -20.81 6.96
CA HIS A 79 9.53 -19.70 6.02
C HIS A 79 9.14 -18.35 6.65
N LEU A 80 8.63 -18.32 7.88
CA LEU A 80 8.06 -17.09 8.48
C LEU A 80 9.05 -15.93 8.52
N TYR A 81 10.30 -16.24 8.83
CA TYR A 81 11.35 -15.24 8.91
C TYR A 81 11.64 -14.63 7.53
N ASP A 82 11.82 -15.49 6.52
CA ASP A 82 12.08 -15.06 5.14
C ASP A 82 10.90 -14.28 4.55
N VAL A 83 9.66 -14.74 4.79
CA VAL A 83 8.45 -14.04 4.35
C VAL A 83 8.38 -12.63 4.95
N ARG A 84 8.64 -12.47 6.26
CA ARG A 84 8.61 -11.16 6.94
C ARG A 84 9.75 -10.25 6.52
N GLN A 85 10.90 -10.79 6.16
CA GLN A 85 12.00 -10.03 5.60
C GLN A 85 11.66 -9.51 4.20
N LYS A 86 11.03 -10.34 3.37
CA LYS A 86 10.66 -10.00 1.99
C LYS A 86 9.47 -9.06 1.89
N VAL A 87 8.49 -9.18 2.77
CA VAL A 87 7.28 -8.35 2.78
C VAL A 87 7.25 -7.50 4.03
N GLY A 88 7.73 -6.27 3.90
CA GLY A 88 7.66 -5.27 4.97
C GLY A 88 6.26 -4.65 5.05
N MET A 89 5.79 -4.37 6.27
CA MET A 89 4.48 -3.75 6.50
C MET A 89 4.59 -2.48 7.34
N VAL A 90 3.92 -1.43 6.89
CA VAL A 90 3.76 -0.17 7.61
C VAL A 90 2.30 -0.04 8.02
N PHE A 91 2.05 0.16 9.31
CA PHE A 91 0.71 0.25 9.88
C PHE A 91 0.15 1.67 9.85
N GLN A 92 -1.16 1.79 9.99
CA GLN A 92 -1.91 3.04 9.99
C GLN A 92 -1.42 4.03 11.06
N ASN A 93 -1.17 3.54 12.28
CA ASN A 93 -0.70 4.36 13.39
C ASN A 93 0.80 4.12 13.65
N PRO A 94 1.67 5.10 13.35
CA PRO A 94 3.12 4.96 13.57
C PRO A 94 3.50 4.80 15.04
N ASP A 95 2.71 5.32 15.98
CA ASP A 95 2.99 5.19 17.42
C ASP A 95 2.93 3.73 17.90
N ASN A 96 2.22 2.86 17.19
CA ASN A 96 2.19 1.42 17.47
C ASN A 96 3.38 0.66 16.87
N GLN A 97 4.19 1.31 16.05
CA GLN A 97 5.31 0.69 15.33
C GLN A 97 6.65 1.18 15.85
N ILE A 98 6.76 2.44 16.25
CA ILE A 98 7.97 3.06 16.79
C ILE A 98 8.23 2.52 18.21
N VAL A 99 9.41 1.94 18.44
CA VAL A 99 9.77 1.27 19.70
C VAL A 99 10.98 1.91 20.41
N ALA A 100 11.83 2.66 19.69
CA ALA A 100 13.04 3.26 20.24
C ALA A 100 12.81 4.72 20.71
N THR A 101 13.75 5.21 21.53
CA THR A 101 13.72 6.58 22.07
C THR A 101 14.41 7.60 21.16
N ILE A 102 15.18 7.15 20.19
CA ILE A 102 15.88 7.94 19.19
C ILE A 102 15.50 7.40 17.79
N VAL A 103 15.30 8.30 16.85
CA VAL A 103 14.82 7.97 15.51
C VAL A 103 15.75 7.01 14.76
N GLU A 104 17.08 7.23 14.78
CA GLU A 104 17.99 6.34 14.07
C GLU A 104 18.07 4.95 14.71
N GLU A 105 17.91 4.84 16.03
CA GLU A 105 17.84 3.56 16.73
C GLU A 105 16.58 2.78 16.33
N ASP A 106 15.46 3.49 16.12
CA ASP A 106 14.22 2.87 15.65
C ASP A 106 14.36 2.32 14.23
N VAL A 107 15.02 3.08 13.35
CA VAL A 107 15.31 2.63 11.98
C VAL A 107 16.32 1.49 11.95
N ALA A 108 17.25 1.43 12.92
CA ALA A 108 18.23 0.35 13.08
C ALA A 108 17.63 -0.95 13.58
N PHE A 109 16.52 -0.87 14.33
CA PHE A 109 15.92 -2.00 15.06
C PHE A 109 15.68 -3.23 14.18
N ALA A 110 15.13 -3.04 12.98
CA ALA A 110 14.83 -4.15 12.08
C ALA A 110 16.10 -4.78 11.46
N PRO A 111 17.04 -4.03 10.86
CA PRO A 111 18.31 -4.59 10.39
C PRO A 111 19.12 -5.30 11.47
N GLU A 112 19.14 -4.79 12.71
CA GLU A 112 19.82 -5.42 13.84
C GLU A 112 19.22 -6.79 14.17
N ASN A 113 17.89 -6.88 14.22
CA ASN A 113 17.18 -8.15 14.46
C ASN A 113 17.35 -9.15 13.30
N LEU A 114 17.62 -8.67 12.09
CA LEU A 114 17.97 -9.49 10.93
C LEU A 114 19.41 -9.97 10.94
N GLY A 115 20.25 -9.56 11.92
CA GLY A 115 21.64 -9.93 12.02
C GLY A 115 22.52 -9.32 10.92
N VAL A 116 22.12 -8.17 10.37
CA VAL A 116 22.91 -7.45 9.38
C VAL A 116 24.23 -6.97 10.01
N PRO A 117 25.38 -7.10 9.33
CA PRO A 117 26.66 -6.62 9.86
C PRO A 117 26.63 -5.13 10.24
N PRO A 118 27.24 -4.71 11.36
CA PRO A 118 27.17 -3.34 11.86
C PRO A 118 27.60 -2.27 10.85
N GLU A 119 28.62 -2.53 10.04
CA GLU A 119 29.09 -1.65 8.97
C GLU A 119 28.04 -1.44 7.86
N GLU A 120 27.22 -2.45 7.59
CA GLU A 120 26.16 -2.37 6.61
C GLU A 120 24.90 -1.71 7.20
N ILE A 121 24.62 -1.92 8.49
CA ILE A 121 23.48 -1.30 9.18
C ILE A 121 23.53 0.22 9.02
N ARG A 122 24.69 0.85 9.29
CA ARG A 122 24.83 2.31 9.16
C ARG A 122 24.46 2.80 7.77
N THR A 123 24.94 2.12 6.73
CA THR A 123 24.63 2.46 5.34
C THR A 123 23.15 2.33 5.05
N ARG A 124 22.51 1.23 5.49
CA ARG A 124 21.06 1.00 5.28
C ARG A 124 20.20 2.04 5.96
N ILE A 125 20.52 2.42 7.19
CA ILE A 125 19.82 3.46 7.96
C ILE A 125 19.90 4.80 7.21
N ASP A 126 21.10 5.22 6.83
CA ASP A 126 21.33 6.51 6.17
C ASP A 126 20.57 6.58 4.84
N GLU A 127 20.61 5.52 4.04
CA GLU A 127 19.87 5.41 2.77
C GLU A 127 18.36 5.46 3.00
N ALA A 128 17.83 4.66 3.93
CA ALA A 128 16.41 4.58 4.23
C ALA A 128 15.86 5.91 4.75
N MET A 129 16.58 6.57 5.67
CA MET A 129 16.17 7.85 6.22
C MET A 129 16.21 8.99 5.20
N LYS A 130 17.20 8.99 4.30
CA LYS A 130 17.29 9.94 3.18
C LYS A 130 16.13 9.73 2.20
N LEU A 131 15.85 8.47 1.84
CA LEU A 131 14.75 8.13 0.94
C LEU A 131 13.38 8.50 1.53
N ALA A 132 13.16 8.24 2.82
CA ALA A 132 11.95 8.66 3.53
C ALA A 132 11.89 10.17 3.84
N GLY A 133 12.96 10.93 3.58
CA GLY A 133 13.04 12.37 3.83
C GLY A 133 12.99 12.75 5.32
N ILE A 134 13.58 11.89 6.19
CA ILE A 134 13.59 12.10 7.65
C ILE A 134 15.02 12.16 8.24
N TYR A 135 16.05 12.14 7.42
CA TYR A 135 17.45 12.07 7.84
C TYR A 135 17.87 13.17 8.82
N GLU A 136 17.39 14.41 8.62
CA GLU A 136 17.68 15.55 9.50
C GLU A 136 17.10 15.41 10.91
N LYS A 137 16.30 14.37 11.14
CA LYS A 137 15.67 14.06 12.44
C LYS A 137 16.25 12.83 13.11
N ARG A 138 17.38 12.28 12.61
CA ARG A 138 17.97 11.03 13.11
C ARG A 138 18.25 11.03 14.61
N ASP A 139 18.74 12.15 15.16
CA ASP A 139 19.07 12.32 16.58
C ASP A 139 17.86 12.76 17.43
N ALA A 140 16.69 12.91 16.84
CA ALA A 140 15.50 13.38 17.53
C ALA A 140 14.79 12.25 18.30
N ALA A 141 14.09 12.63 19.37
CA ALA A 141 13.19 11.70 20.03
C ALA A 141 11.85 11.64 19.27
N PRO A 142 11.29 10.44 19.00
CA PRO A 142 10.06 10.27 18.22
C PRO A 142 8.86 11.05 18.76
N TYR A 143 8.74 11.22 20.09
CA TYR A 143 7.64 11.98 20.69
C TYR A 143 7.65 13.49 20.34
N LYS A 144 8.78 14.02 19.83
CA LYS A 144 8.90 15.41 19.36
C LYS A 144 8.52 15.59 17.89
N LEU A 145 8.22 14.49 17.18
CA LEU A 145 7.90 14.50 15.76
C LEU A 145 6.41 14.71 15.52
N SER A 146 6.06 15.37 14.40
CA SER A 146 4.69 15.38 13.91
C SER A 146 4.26 13.97 13.44
N GLY A 147 2.95 13.72 13.32
CA GLY A 147 2.42 12.44 12.84
C GLY A 147 3.02 12.04 11.49
N GLY A 148 3.14 12.98 10.55
CA GLY A 148 3.76 12.73 9.24
C GLY A 148 5.26 12.43 9.33
N GLN A 149 5.98 13.00 10.28
CA GLN A 149 7.39 12.66 10.51
C GLN A 149 7.51 11.27 11.12
N LYS A 150 6.68 10.92 12.11
CA LYS A 150 6.63 9.56 12.68
C LYS A 150 6.33 8.51 11.63
N GLN A 151 5.37 8.78 10.74
CA GLN A 151 5.05 7.87 9.64
C GLN A 151 6.26 7.63 8.72
N ARG A 152 7.03 8.68 8.41
CA ARG A 152 8.26 8.54 7.62
C ARG A 152 9.35 7.79 8.36
N VAL A 153 9.42 7.89 9.70
CA VAL A 153 10.30 7.03 10.52
C VAL A 153 9.89 5.56 10.38
N ALA A 154 8.60 5.26 10.56
CA ALA A 154 8.08 3.90 10.41
C ALA A 154 8.36 3.32 9.00
N ILE A 155 8.18 4.13 7.95
CA ILE A 155 8.53 3.75 6.57
C ILE A 155 10.04 3.51 6.44
N ALA A 156 10.90 4.38 6.99
CA ALA A 156 12.35 4.22 6.95
C ALA A 156 12.80 2.94 7.64
N GLY A 157 12.22 2.59 8.81
CA GLY A 157 12.51 1.35 9.52
C GLY A 157 12.22 0.11 8.68
N VAL A 158 11.11 0.12 7.94
CA VAL A 158 10.77 -1.00 7.03
C VAL A 158 11.69 -1.02 5.81
N ILE A 159 12.00 0.13 5.20
CA ILE A 159 12.90 0.22 4.03
C ILE A 159 14.32 -0.27 4.39
N ALA A 160 14.80 -0.01 5.62
CA ALA A 160 16.12 -0.42 6.08
C ALA A 160 16.31 -1.96 6.08
N MET A 161 15.23 -2.74 6.12
CA MET A 161 15.27 -4.18 5.92
C MET A 161 15.60 -4.57 4.47
N ARG A 162 15.42 -3.65 3.51
CA ARG A 162 15.48 -3.88 2.05
C ARG A 162 14.49 -4.96 1.60
N PRO A 163 13.18 -4.78 1.85
CA PRO A 163 12.17 -5.74 1.45
C PRO A 163 11.96 -5.73 -0.07
N ASP A 164 11.50 -6.85 -0.62
CA ASP A 164 11.08 -6.97 -2.03
C ASP A 164 9.66 -6.41 -2.26
N CYS A 165 8.84 -6.36 -1.20
CA CYS A 165 7.49 -5.81 -1.22
C CYS A 165 7.24 -4.94 0.01
N LEU A 166 6.63 -3.77 -0.19
CA LEU A 166 6.19 -2.88 0.87
C LEU A 166 4.66 -2.80 0.89
N VAL A 167 4.07 -3.23 2.00
CA VAL A 167 2.64 -3.12 2.26
C VAL A 167 2.37 -1.91 3.16
N LEU A 168 1.54 -1.00 2.71
CA LEU A 168 1.17 0.25 3.39
C LEU A 168 -0.31 0.17 3.78
N ASP A 169 -0.59 -0.01 5.07
CA ASP A 169 -1.96 -0.09 5.57
C ASP A 169 -2.42 1.29 6.06
N GLU A 170 -3.13 2.02 5.19
CA GLU A 170 -3.65 3.38 5.45
C GLU A 170 -2.59 4.35 5.99
N SER A 171 -1.34 4.19 5.56
CA SER A 171 -0.18 4.91 6.11
C SER A 171 -0.19 6.42 5.87
N THR A 172 -1.12 6.94 5.07
CA THR A 172 -1.28 8.37 4.77
C THR A 172 -2.53 8.98 5.43
N ALA A 173 -3.39 8.17 6.07
CA ALA A 173 -4.70 8.60 6.56
C ALA A 173 -4.63 9.70 7.63
N MET A 174 -3.57 9.69 8.46
CA MET A 174 -3.40 10.66 9.56
C MET A 174 -2.49 11.85 9.19
N LEU A 175 -2.15 12.01 7.90
CA LEU A 175 -1.22 13.02 7.43
C LEU A 175 -1.93 14.24 6.85
N ASP A 176 -1.32 15.41 7.06
CA ASP A 176 -1.67 16.61 6.32
C ASP A 176 -1.31 16.46 4.82
N PRO A 177 -1.82 17.32 3.93
CA PRO A 177 -1.56 17.21 2.50
C PRO A 177 -0.06 17.21 2.15
N HIS A 178 0.75 17.99 2.89
CA HIS A 178 2.20 18.04 2.65
C HIS A 178 2.88 16.73 3.04
N GLY A 179 2.58 16.19 4.23
CA GLY A 179 3.09 14.90 4.69
C GLY A 179 2.70 13.76 3.75
N ARG A 180 1.46 13.76 3.26
CA ARG A 180 0.97 12.79 2.27
C ARG A 180 1.76 12.88 0.97
N ALA A 181 1.95 14.07 0.43
CA ALA A 181 2.74 14.27 -0.80
C ALA A 181 4.18 13.75 -0.66
N GLN A 182 4.80 13.92 0.53
CA GLN A 182 6.14 13.39 0.81
C GLN A 182 6.15 11.86 0.85
N VAL A 183 5.19 11.23 1.50
CA VAL A 183 5.06 9.75 1.52
C VAL A 183 4.84 9.23 0.10
N MET A 184 3.94 9.82 -0.68
CA MET A 184 3.69 9.42 -2.07
C MET A 184 4.93 9.60 -2.95
N LYS A 185 5.74 10.64 -2.71
CA LYS A 185 7.05 10.78 -3.37
C LYS A 185 7.97 9.61 -3.05
N THR A 186 8.07 9.21 -1.78
CA THR A 186 8.88 8.06 -1.34
C THR A 186 8.39 6.77 -2.00
N ILE A 187 7.07 6.53 -2.04
CA ILE A 187 6.47 5.36 -2.70
C ILE A 187 6.87 5.31 -4.19
N ARG A 188 6.78 6.43 -4.92
CA ARG A 188 7.20 6.49 -6.33
C ARG A 188 8.70 6.19 -6.51
N GLN A 189 9.56 6.65 -5.60
CA GLN A 189 11.00 6.35 -5.64
C GLN A 189 11.27 4.86 -5.39
N LEU A 190 10.59 4.26 -4.42
CA LEU A 190 10.69 2.82 -4.13
C LEU A 190 10.24 1.97 -5.32
N ARG A 191 9.08 2.33 -5.93
CA ARG A 191 8.60 1.66 -7.14
C ARG A 191 9.61 1.78 -8.28
N ALA A 192 10.17 2.97 -8.52
CA ALA A 192 11.18 3.18 -9.54
C ALA A 192 12.47 2.35 -9.28
N ALA A 193 12.76 2.03 -8.02
CA ALA A 193 13.83 1.10 -7.63
C ALA A 193 13.46 -0.39 -7.77
N GLY A 194 12.24 -0.72 -8.24
CA GLY A 194 11.78 -2.08 -8.50
C GLY A 194 11.08 -2.76 -7.32
N ILE A 195 10.83 -2.06 -6.22
CA ILE A 195 10.12 -2.59 -5.06
C ILE A 195 8.63 -2.70 -5.39
N THR A 196 8.04 -3.85 -5.06
CA THR A 196 6.59 -4.09 -5.17
C THR A 196 5.87 -3.29 -4.10
N ILE A 197 4.78 -2.61 -4.46
CA ILE A 197 4.01 -1.79 -3.52
C ILE A 197 2.57 -2.29 -3.44
N VAL A 198 2.08 -2.48 -2.21
CA VAL A 198 0.66 -2.69 -1.95
C VAL A 198 0.19 -1.58 -1.01
N SER A 199 -0.69 -0.70 -1.48
CA SER A 199 -1.20 0.42 -0.68
C SER A 199 -2.69 0.27 -0.43
N ILE A 200 -3.07 0.10 0.84
CA ILE A 200 -4.45 0.27 1.27
C ILE A 200 -4.65 1.77 1.52
N THR A 201 -5.61 2.36 0.84
CA THR A 201 -5.88 3.79 0.97
C THR A 201 -7.37 4.10 0.81
N HIS A 202 -7.79 5.24 1.35
CA HIS A 202 -9.10 5.86 1.13
C HIS A 202 -9.01 7.07 0.20
N TYR A 203 -7.79 7.42 -0.26
CA TYR A 203 -7.57 8.54 -1.15
C TYR A 203 -7.51 8.06 -2.60
N MET A 204 -8.49 8.47 -3.38
CA MET A 204 -8.64 8.06 -4.77
C MET A 204 -7.49 8.55 -5.64
N GLU A 205 -6.92 9.72 -5.31
CA GLU A 205 -5.75 10.30 -5.98
C GLU A 205 -4.47 9.49 -5.75
N GLU A 206 -4.36 8.77 -4.64
CA GLU A 206 -3.27 7.83 -4.39
C GLU A 206 -3.46 6.56 -5.23
N ALA A 207 -4.67 6.02 -5.23
CA ALA A 207 -5.01 4.83 -6.00
C ALA A 207 -4.92 5.08 -7.53
N ALA A 208 -5.18 6.30 -7.98
CA ALA A 208 -4.99 6.70 -9.38
C ALA A 208 -3.53 6.65 -9.86
N GLN A 209 -2.55 6.58 -8.95
CA GLN A 209 -1.13 6.44 -9.26
C GLN A 209 -0.65 4.97 -9.33
N ALA A 210 -1.51 4.01 -8.99
CA ALA A 210 -1.18 2.59 -9.02
C ALA A 210 -1.20 2.03 -10.45
N ASP A 211 -0.59 0.85 -10.65
CA ASP A 211 -0.70 0.09 -11.89
C ASP A 211 -2.04 -0.64 -11.96
N ARG A 212 -2.54 -1.04 -10.80
CA ARG A 212 -3.78 -1.82 -10.65
C ARG A 212 -4.49 -1.42 -9.37
N VAL A 213 -5.81 -1.36 -9.46
CA VAL A 213 -6.70 -1.09 -8.35
C VAL A 213 -7.56 -2.31 -8.07
N LEU A 214 -7.61 -2.73 -6.83
CA LEU A 214 -8.50 -3.76 -6.30
C LEU A 214 -9.56 -3.10 -5.43
N VAL A 215 -10.82 -3.38 -5.66
CA VAL A 215 -11.92 -2.92 -4.80
C VAL A 215 -12.43 -4.10 -3.98
N MET A 216 -12.38 -3.97 -2.66
CA MET A 216 -12.89 -4.96 -1.73
C MET A 216 -14.23 -4.53 -1.13
N SER A 217 -15.15 -5.49 -1.06
CA SER A 217 -16.42 -5.34 -0.35
C SER A 217 -16.79 -6.66 0.35
N ARG A 218 -17.15 -6.59 1.62
CA ARG A 218 -17.61 -7.74 2.42
C ARG A 218 -16.67 -8.96 2.35
N GLY A 219 -15.36 -8.70 2.46
CA GLY A 219 -14.33 -9.75 2.44
C GLY A 219 -13.95 -10.27 1.05
N ARG A 220 -14.50 -9.74 -0.04
CA ARG A 220 -14.27 -10.21 -1.40
C ARG A 220 -13.72 -9.10 -2.30
N ILE A 221 -12.95 -9.46 -3.32
CA ILE A 221 -12.61 -8.54 -4.42
C ILE A 221 -13.83 -8.50 -5.35
N VAL A 222 -14.37 -7.28 -5.56
CA VAL A 222 -15.59 -7.05 -6.35
C VAL A 222 -15.31 -6.31 -7.66
N MET A 223 -14.16 -5.63 -7.74
CA MET A 223 -13.65 -5.00 -8.97
C MET A 223 -12.13 -5.09 -8.98
N GLU A 224 -11.57 -5.20 -10.16
CA GLU A 224 -10.14 -5.20 -10.42
C GLU A 224 -9.88 -4.63 -11.82
N GLY A 225 -8.85 -3.82 -11.97
CA GLY A 225 -8.45 -3.24 -13.25
C GLY A 225 -7.39 -2.18 -13.11
N THR A 226 -7.05 -1.52 -14.23
CA THR A 226 -6.25 -0.29 -14.16
C THR A 226 -7.04 0.81 -13.47
N PRO A 227 -6.40 1.86 -12.94
CA PRO A 227 -7.11 3.00 -12.35
C PRO A 227 -8.20 3.55 -13.28
N GLU A 228 -7.91 3.70 -14.58
CA GLU A 228 -8.86 4.20 -15.57
C GLU A 228 -10.09 3.28 -15.69
N GLN A 229 -9.86 1.95 -15.75
CA GLN A 229 -10.95 0.96 -15.85
C GLN A 229 -11.83 0.92 -14.62
N VAL A 230 -11.25 1.14 -13.43
CA VAL A 230 -12.01 1.13 -12.17
C VAL A 230 -12.74 2.46 -11.97
N PHE A 231 -12.07 3.60 -12.16
CA PHE A 231 -12.65 4.92 -11.92
C PHE A 231 -13.56 5.43 -13.06
N SER A 232 -13.64 4.74 -14.19
CA SER A 232 -14.70 4.96 -15.18
C SER A 232 -16.06 4.38 -14.77
N GLN A 233 -16.09 3.49 -13.76
CA GLN A 233 -17.33 2.85 -13.26
C GLN A 233 -17.86 3.59 -12.03
N THR A 234 -18.05 4.89 -12.11
CA THR A 234 -18.45 5.79 -11.00
C THR A 234 -19.67 5.30 -10.25
N GLU A 235 -20.78 4.97 -10.95
CA GLU A 235 -22.01 4.50 -10.32
C GLU A 235 -21.81 3.21 -9.52
N LYS A 236 -20.97 2.30 -10.03
CA LYS A 236 -20.68 1.03 -9.37
C LYS A 236 -19.82 1.26 -8.12
N LEU A 237 -18.83 2.16 -8.16
CA LEU A 237 -18.03 2.56 -6.99
C LEU A 237 -18.93 3.18 -5.91
N HIS A 238 -19.83 4.11 -6.28
CA HIS A 238 -20.80 4.69 -5.35
C HIS A 238 -21.69 3.62 -4.71
N SER A 239 -22.06 2.56 -5.43
CA SER A 239 -22.83 1.43 -4.85
C SER A 239 -22.06 0.66 -3.76
N TYR A 240 -20.73 0.75 -3.76
CA TYR A 240 -19.84 0.23 -2.72
C TYR A 240 -19.44 1.28 -1.67
N HIS A 241 -20.06 2.48 -1.69
CA HIS A 241 -19.74 3.63 -0.82
C HIS A 241 -18.31 4.12 -0.99
N LEU A 242 -17.82 4.12 -2.22
CA LEU A 242 -16.51 4.65 -2.61
C LEU A 242 -16.71 5.85 -3.54
N ASP A 243 -15.86 6.85 -3.35
CA ASP A 243 -15.78 8.00 -4.24
C ASP A 243 -14.89 7.69 -5.45
N VAL A 244 -14.77 8.66 -6.33
CA VAL A 244 -13.82 8.66 -7.47
C VAL A 244 -12.84 9.82 -7.32
N PRO A 245 -11.69 9.83 -8.05
CA PRO A 245 -10.83 11.00 -8.10
C PRO A 245 -11.60 12.25 -8.55
N GLN A 246 -11.30 13.41 -7.96
CA GLN A 246 -11.98 14.68 -8.29
C GLN A 246 -11.95 14.98 -9.79
N ALA A 247 -10.85 14.64 -10.49
CA ALA A 247 -10.76 14.80 -11.92
C ALA A 247 -11.75 13.92 -12.71
N ALA A 248 -12.01 12.71 -12.21
CA ALA A 248 -13.01 11.81 -12.82
C ALA A 248 -14.43 12.33 -12.58
N GLU A 249 -14.72 12.85 -11.39
CA GLU A 249 -16.01 13.48 -11.08
C GLU A 249 -16.25 14.71 -11.97
N LEU A 250 -15.24 15.59 -12.10
CA LEU A 250 -15.32 16.75 -13.00
C LEU A 250 -15.52 16.32 -14.46
N ARG A 251 -14.81 15.30 -14.94
CA ARG A 251 -15.00 14.70 -16.26
C ARG A 251 -16.48 14.31 -16.48
N ASP A 252 -17.05 13.58 -15.53
CA ASP A 252 -18.43 13.09 -15.63
C ASP A 252 -19.43 14.24 -15.64
N GLU A 253 -19.23 15.31 -14.87
CA GLU A 253 -20.06 16.50 -14.90
C GLU A 253 -19.92 17.29 -16.22
N LEU A 254 -18.71 17.39 -16.78
CA LEU A 254 -18.47 18.02 -18.08
C LEU A 254 -19.19 17.24 -19.21
N VAL A 255 -19.11 15.90 -19.18
CA VAL A 255 -19.81 15.05 -20.15
C VAL A 255 -21.33 15.23 -20.05
N LYS A 256 -21.91 15.29 -18.84
CA LYS A 256 -23.33 15.60 -18.63
C LYS A 256 -23.70 16.98 -19.15
N ALA A 257 -22.81 17.95 -19.07
CA ALA A 257 -23.00 19.30 -19.63
C ALA A 257 -22.80 19.37 -21.15
N GLY A 258 -22.54 18.24 -21.83
CA GLY A 258 -22.35 18.17 -23.28
C GLY A 258 -20.94 18.50 -23.77
N ILE A 259 -19.96 18.57 -22.86
CA ILE A 259 -18.55 18.78 -23.17
C ILE A 259 -17.88 17.40 -23.27
N PRO A 260 -17.35 16.99 -24.44
CA PRO A 260 -16.76 15.67 -24.62
C PRO A 260 -15.44 15.56 -23.84
N MET A 261 -15.35 14.60 -22.94
CA MET A 261 -14.13 14.26 -22.20
C MET A 261 -13.83 12.77 -22.34
N PRO A 262 -12.56 12.37 -22.53
CA PRO A 262 -12.16 10.97 -22.58
C PRO A 262 -12.39 10.26 -21.24
N GLU A 263 -12.79 8.98 -21.26
CA GLU A 263 -13.06 8.18 -20.05
C GLU A 263 -11.82 7.95 -19.16
N ASN A 264 -10.62 8.01 -19.75
CA ASN A 264 -9.35 7.82 -19.04
C ASN A 264 -8.85 9.07 -18.28
N VAL A 265 -9.61 10.14 -18.24
CA VAL A 265 -9.30 11.34 -17.46
C VAL A 265 -9.64 11.08 -16.00
N ILE A 266 -8.62 10.77 -15.20
CA ILE A 266 -8.75 10.44 -13.76
C ILE A 266 -7.77 11.22 -12.87
N THR A 267 -6.88 12.03 -13.49
CA THR A 267 -5.92 12.88 -12.76
C THR A 267 -6.12 14.35 -13.12
N PRO A 268 -5.77 15.28 -12.20
CA PRO A 268 -5.85 16.72 -12.48
C PRO A 268 -5.06 17.15 -13.71
N GLU A 269 -3.88 16.56 -13.91
CA GLU A 269 -3.01 16.86 -15.05
C GLU A 269 -3.67 16.46 -16.38
N ALA A 270 -4.21 15.23 -16.45
CA ALA A 270 -4.92 14.75 -17.64
C ALA A 270 -6.17 15.61 -17.92
N CYS A 271 -6.89 16.01 -16.87
CA CYS A 271 -8.06 16.87 -16.99
C CYS A 271 -7.67 18.26 -17.56
N ALA A 272 -6.60 18.85 -17.04
CA ALA A 272 -6.11 20.14 -17.52
C ALA A 272 -5.66 20.08 -18.99
N GLU A 273 -4.96 19.00 -19.40
CA GLU A 273 -4.54 18.79 -20.78
C GLU A 273 -5.73 18.70 -21.76
N GLU A 274 -6.77 17.92 -21.40
CA GLU A 274 -7.95 17.80 -22.25
C GLU A 274 -8.75 19.10 -22.33
N LEU A 275 -8.94 19.80 -21.21
CA LEU A 275 -9.60 21.11 -21.20
C LEU A 275 -8.84 22.13 -22.06
N PHE A 276 -7.50 22.11 -21.99
CA PHE A 276 -6.69 23.00 -22.82
C PHE A 276 -6.81 22.74 -24.33
N LYS A 277 -7.02 21.46 -24.72
CA LYS A 277 -7.30 21.10 -26.13
C LYS A 277 -8.66 21.63 -26.61
N LEU A 278 -9.66 21.65 -25.72
CA LEU A 278 -11.01 22.14 -26.06
C LEU A 278 -11.10 23.66 -26.11
N LEU A 279 -10.16 24.39 -25.50
CA LEU A 279 -10.12 25.85 -25.49
C LEU A 279 -9.31 26.45 -26.67
N LYS A 280 -8.66 25.60 -27.46
CA LYS A 280 -7.94 25.99 -28.71
C LYS A 280 -8.84 25.90 -29.93
#